data_76a183b97e122eb828b5b007e9b4e662
#
_entry.id   76a183b97e122eb828b5b007e9b4e662
#
_cell.length_a   1.000
_cell.length_b   1.000
_cell.length_c   1.000
_cell.angle_alpha   90.00
_cell.angle_beta   90.00
_cell.angle_gamma   90.00
#
_symmetry.space_group_name_H-M   'P 1'
#
loop_
_entity.id
_entity.type
_entity.pdbx_description
1 polymer ?
#
loop_
_entity_poly.entity_id
_entity_poly.type
_entity_poly.pdbx_seq_one_letter_code
_entity_poly.pdbx_strand_id
1 'polypeptide(L)'
;MATDLTLYLDDQPGELARVGDLLGRAGANIAGLCAVTSGGGQAEVHILVDDATAAFQALQDAGVRIAAEQEVLVLPIEDRPGALGEIAHELGAARVNLTLAYLATDTRLVLGADNLAEARAAVC
;
A
#
# COMPACT_ATOMS: atom_id res chain seq x y z
N MET A 1 -4.86 -0.81 -13.12
CA MET A 1 -5.02 -0.19 -11.79
C MET A 1 -3.94 -0.69 -10.85
N ALA A 2 -3.44 0.20 -10.02
CA ALA A 2 -2.51 -0.20 -8.98
C ALA A 2 -3.24 -0.95 -7.86
N THR A 3 -2.55 -1.91 -7.26
CA THR A 3 -3.12 -2.76 -6.23
C THR A 3 -2.24 -2.75 -4.99
N ASP A 4 -2.86 -2.54 -3.84
CA ASP A 4 -2.24 -2.72 -2.54
C ASP A 4 -2.57 -4.11 -2.02
N LEU A 5 -1.54 -4.82 -1.56
CA LEU A 5 -1.71 -6.07 -0.83
C LEU A 5 -1.51 -5.80 0.65
N THR A 6 -2.49 -6.19 1.44
CA THR A 6 -2.41 -6.06 2.90
C THR A 6 -2.11 -7.43 3.49
N LEU A 7 -1.02 -7.52 4.24
CA LEU A 7 -0.55 -8.75 4.85
C LEU A 7 -0.58 -8.62 6.37
N TYR A 8 -0.81 -9.73 7.06
CA TYR A 8 -0.54 -9.81 8.48
C TYR A 8 0.62 -10.77 8.71
N LEU A 9 1.65 -10.26 9.36
CA LEU A 9 2.85 -11.02 9.72
C LEU A 9 2.95 -11.12 11.24
N ASP A 10 3.60 -12.16 11.73
CA ASP A 10 3.96 -12.22 13.14
C ASP A 10 4.96 -11.11 13.44
N ASP A 11 4.82 -10.47 14.60
CA ASP A 11 5.72 -9.41 15.03
C ASP A 11 7.00 -10.04 15.58
N GLN A 12 7.85 -10.52 14.68
CA GLN A 12 9.08 -11.24 14.99
C GLN A 12 10.18 -10.86 14.01
N PRO A 13 11.45 -10.94 14.46
CA PRO A 13 12.58 -10.74 13.55
C PRO A 13 12.54 -11.68 12.36
N GLY A 14 12.89 -11.17 11.19
CA GLY A 14 13.00 -11.96 9.96
C GLY A 14 11.73 -12.07 9.12
N GLU A 15 10.57 -11.66 9.63
CA GLU A 15 9.33 -11.79 8.88
C GLU A 15 9.28 -10.89 7.65
N LEU A 16 9.73 -9.67 7.76
CA LEU A 16 9.78 -8.76 6.61
C LEU A 16 10.83 -9.24 5.59
N ALA A 17 11.95 -9.78 6.06
CA ALA A 17 12.97 -10.35 5.17
C ALA A 17 12.38 -11.51 4.36
N ARG A 18 11.57 -12.35 4.98
CA ARG A 18 10.90 -13.47 4.30
C ARG A 18 10.00 -12.96 3.16
N VAL A 19 9.21 -11.94 3.42
CA VAL A 19 8.33 -11.35 2.40
C VAL A 19 9.14 -10.74 1.27
N GLY A 20 10.18 -9.98 1.59
CA GLY A 20 11.05 -9.38 0.58
C GLY A 20 11.72 -10.42 -0.30
N ASP A 21 12.20 -11.51 0.28
CA ASP A 21 12.81 -12.62 -0.46
C ASP A 21 11.82 -13.31 -1.38
N LEU A 22 10.61 -13.59 -0.88
CA LEU A 22 9.56 -14.22 -1.68
C LEU A 22 9.19 -13.40 -2.90
N LEU A 23 8.98 -12.10 -2.70
CA LEU A 23 8.62 -11.20 -3.80
C LEU A 23 9.77 -11.03 -4.77
N GLY A 24 11.00 -10.91 -4.28
CA GLY A 24 12.19 -10.80 -5.12
C GLY A 24 12.37 -12.02 -6.02
N ARG A 25 12.20 -13.22 -5.47
CA ARG A 25 12.29 -14.45 -6.26
C ARG A 25 11.16 -14.59 -7.29
N ALA A 26 10.01 -14.04 -6.99
CA ALA A 26 8.88 -14.03 -7.93
C ALA A 26 9.00 -12.95 -9.01
N GLY A 27 10.02 -12.10 -8.94
CA GLY A 27 10.20 -10.99 -9.87
C GLY A 27 9.24 -9.84 -9.62
N ALA A 28 8.59 -9.79 -8.48
CA ALA A 28 7.67 -8.70 -8.15
C ALA A 28 8.43 -7.59 -7.43
N ASN A 29 8.52 -6.43 -8.06
CA ASN A 29 9.19 -5.27 -7.48
C ASN A 29 8.26 -4.56 -6.49
N ILE A 30 8.78 -4.27 -5.31
CA ILE A 30 8.04 -3.49 -4.30
C ILE A 30 8.24 -2.01 -4.59
N ALA A 31 7.19 -1.34 -5.01
CA ALA A 31 7.21 0.10 -5.31
C ALA A 31 6.83 0.96 -4.11
N GLY A 32 6.15 0.40 -3.12
CA GLY A 32 5.78 1.11 -1.92
C GLY A 32 5.53 0.15 -0.78
N LEU A 33 5.75 0.59 0.45
CA LEU A 33 5.60 -0.25 1.63
C LEU A 33 5.32 0.60 2.86
N CYS A 34 4.41 0.10 3.67
CA CYS A 34 4.17 0.62 5.01
C CYS A 34 3.91 -0.56 5.94
N ALA A 35 4.61 -0.62 7.05
CA ALA A 35 4.44 -1.70 8.02
C ALA A 35 4.34 -1.09 9.42
N VAL A 36 3.31 -1.50 10.15
CA VAL A 36 3.09 -1.00 11.50
C VAL A 36 2.69 -2.15 12.42
N THR A 37 3.08 -2.04 13.69
CA THR A 37 2.61 -2.94 14.74
C THR A 37 1.77 -2.12 15.72
N SER A 38 0.68 -2.72 16.19
CA SER A 38 -0.23 -2.06 17.14
C SER A 38 -0.41 -2.86 18.42
N GLY A 39 0.52 -3.77 18.70
CA GLY A 39 0.38 -4.76 19.76
C GLY A 39 -0.35 -6.00 19.25
N GLY A 40 -0.62 -6.94 20.13
CA GLY A 40 -1.33 -8.17 19.74
C GLY A 40 -0.50 -9.19 18.97
N GLY A 41 0.81 -8.98 18.85
CA GLY A 41 1.71 -9.98 18.26
C GLY A 41 1.73 -10.01 16.74
N GLN A 42 1.08 -9.07 16.07
CA GLN A 42 1.05 -9.03 14.61
C GLN A 42 1.44 -7.66 14.06
N ALA A 43 1.99 -7.67 12.86
CA ALA A 43 2.27 -6.48 12.07
C ALA A 43 1.33 -6.43 10.86
N GLU A 44 0.78 -5.26 10.60
CA GLU A 44 0.02 -5.01 9.38
C GLU A 44 0.97 -4.39 8.36
N VAL A 45 1.06 -5.02 7.19
CA VAL A 45 1.98 -4.63 6.14
C VAL A 45 1.19 -4.34 4.86
N HIS A 46 1.40 -3.16 4.32
CA HIS A 46 0.84 -2.76 3.02
C HIS A 46 1.96 -2.70 2.00
N ILE A 47 1.76 -3.33 0.86
CA ILE A 47 2.74 -3.29 -0.23
C ILE A 47 2.07 -2.92 -1.55
N LEU A 48 2.76 -2.05 -2.28
CA LEU A 48 2.41 -1.73 -3.66
C LEU A 48 3.41 -2.44 -4.55
N VAL A 49 2.92 -3.32 -5.42
CA VAL A 49 3.76 -4.10 -6.32
C VAL A 49 3.34 -3.86 -7.77
N ASP A 50 4.29 -4.03 -8.68
CA ASP A 50 4.06 -3.86 -10.12
C ASP A 50 3.25 -5.02 -10.72
N ASP A 51 3.44 -6.23 -10.20
CA ASP A 51 2.70 -7.43 -10.63
C ASP A 51 1.99 -8.04 -9.42
N ALA A 52 0.76 -7.60 -9.18
CA ALA A 52 -0.03 -8.05 -8.03
C ALA A 52 -0.37 -9.54 -8.13
N THR A 53 -0.57 -10.06 -9.33
CA THR A 53 -0.90 -11.49 -9.52
C THR A 53 0.27 -12.38 -9.10
N ALA A 54 1.48 -12.06 -9.58
CA ALA A 54 2.68 -12.84 -9.23
C ALA A 54 2.99 -12.71 -7.73
N ALA A 55 2.85 -11.51 -7.18
CA ALA A 55 3.09 -11.27 -5.75
C ALA A 55 2.09 -12.05 -4.89
N PHE A 56 0.81 -11.97 -5.21
CA PHE A 56 -0.24 -12.69 -4.51
C PHE A 56 0.03 -14.19 -4.49
N GLN A 57 0.34 -14.76 -5.66
CA GLN A 57 0.60 -16.19 -5.79
C GLN A 57 1.81 -16.64 -4.98
N ALA A 58 2.91 -15.88 -5.05
CA ALA A 58 4.13 -16.21 -4.31
C ALA A 58 3.89 -16.19 -2.80
N LEU A 59 3.17 -15.19 -2.31
CA LEU A 59 2.87 -15.08 -0.88
C LEU A 59 1.91 -16.18 -0.42
N GLN A 60 0.87 -16.44 -1.20
CA GLN A 60 -0.10 -17.49 -0.89
C GLN A 60 0.55 -18.87 -0.84
N ASP A 61 1.39 -19.19 -1.82
CA ASP A 61 2.09 -20.48 -1.88
C ASP A 61 3.02 -20.70 -0.68
N ALA A 62 3.56 -19.63 -0.12
CA ALA A 62 4.42 -19.68 1.05
C ALA A 62 3.67 -19.63 2.38
N GLY A 63 2.35 -19.59 2.35
CA GLY A 63 1.52 -19.54 3.54
C GLY A 63 1.46 -18.18 4.22
N VAL A 64 1.83 -17.11 3.55
CA VAL A 64 1.69 -15.76 4.09
C VAL A 64 0.23 -15.36 4.09
N ARG A 65 -0.25 -14.84 5.22
CA ARG A 65 -1.64 -14.44 5.37
C ARG A 65 -1.90 -13.13 4.66
N ILE A 66 -2.69 -13.18 3.58
CA ILE A 66 -3.10 -12.00 2.83
C ILE A 66 -4.50 -11.60 3.32
N ALA A 67 -4.59 -10.44 3.95
CA ALA A 67 -5.84 -9.95 4.53
C ALA A 67 -6.72 -9.27 3.49
N ALA A 68 -6.11 -8.57 2.54
CA ALA A 68 -6.85 -7.83 1.53
C ALA A 68 -6.02 -7.60 0.28
N GLU A 69 -6.71 -7.45 -0.83
CA GLU A 69 -6.19 -7.02 -2.11
C GLU A 69 -7.14 -5.94 -2.60
N GLN A 70 -6.65 -4.69 -2.70
CA GLN A 70 -7.53 -3.59 -3.03
C GLN A 70 -6.92 -2.67 -4.09
N GLU A 71 -7.77 -2.13 -4.93
CA GLU A 71 -7.35 -1.09 -5.85
C GLU A 71 -7.03 0.18 -5.08
N VAL A 72 -5.98 0.86 -5.49
CA VAL A 72 -5.54 2.12 -4.89
C VAL A 72 -5.28 3.14 -5.97
N LEU A 73 -5.34 4.40 -5.57
CA LEU A 73 -4.96 5.52 -6.40
C LEU A 73 -3.49 5.83 -6.13
N VAL A 74 -2.69 5.97 -7.17
CA VAL A 74 -1.27 6.32 -7.05
C VAL A 74 -1.05 7.63 -7.80
N LEU A 75 -0.64 8.66 -7.06
CA LEU A 75 -0.48 10.02 -7.58
C LEU A 75 0.96 10.47 -7.44
N PRO A 76 1.56 11.05 -8.50
CA PRO A 76 2.80 11.78 -8.31
C PRO A 76 2.53 13.04 -7.49
N ILE A 77 3.37 13.30 -6.50
CA ILE A 77 3.29 14.54 -5.72
C ILE A 77 4.67 15.19 -5.70
N GLU A 78 4.69 16.50 -5.46
CA GLU A 78 5.95 17.20 -5.32
C GLU A 78 6.59 16.88 -3.96
N ASP A 79 7.90 16.73 -3.97
CA ASP A 79 8.66 16.51 -2.74
C ASP A 79 8.98 17.86 -2.08
N ARG A 80 7.98 18.43 -1.42
CA ARG A 80 8.08 19.72 -0.73
C ARG A 80 7.13 19.80 0.46
N PRO A 81 7.40 20.66 1.42
CA PRO A 81 6.48 20.89 2.52
C PRO A 81 5.08 21.31 2.01
N GLY A 82 4.05 20.71 2.56
CA GLY A 82 2.66 21.06 2.25
C GLY A 82 2.03 20.30 1.08
N ALA A 83 2.80 19.57 0.27
CA ALA A 83 2.26 18.86 -0.89
C ALA A 83 1.16 17.86 -0.50
N LEU A 84 1.39 17.05 0.53
CA LEU A 84 0.39 16.12 1.02
C LEU A 84 -0.85 16.85 1.54
N GLY A 85 -0.66 17.94 2.26
CA GLY A 85 -1.76 18.72 2.83
C GLY A 85 -2.69 19.27 1.74
N GLU A 86 -2.15 19.74 0.64
CA GLU A 86 -2.94 20.25 -0.49
C GLU A 86 -3.86 19.18 -1.04
N ILE A 87 -3.33 18.00 -1.29
CA ILE A 87 -4.12 16.87 -1.80
C ILE A 87 -5.16 16.42 -0.77
N ALA A 88 -4.77 16.33 0.48
CA ALA A 88 -5.68 15.93 1.56
C ALA A 88 -6.82 16.93 1.74
N HIS A 89 -6.56 18.23 1.57
CA HIS A 89 -7.62 19.24 1.61
C HIS A 89 -8.64 19.05 0.49
N GLU A 90 -8.19 18.76 -0.72
CA GLU A 90 -9.10 18.51 -1.84
C GLU A 90 -9.99 17.29 -1.57
N LEU A 91 -9.41 16.23 -1.04
CA LEU A 91 -10.16 15.03 -0.69
C LEU A 91 -11.15 15.29 0.44
N GLY A 92 -10.73 16.02 1.46
CA GLY A 92 -11.61 16.41 2.57
C GLY A 92 -12.77 17.29 2.13
N ALA A 93 -12.51 18.25 1.22
CA ALA A 93 -13.55 19.09 0.67
C ALA A 93 -14.57 18.29 -0.15
N ALA A 94 -14.14 17.24 -0.81
CA ALA A 94 -15.00 16.32 -1.54
C ALA A 94 -15.66 15.25 -0.64
N ARG A 95 -15.39 15.30 0.67
CA ARG A 95 -15.90 14.34 1.66
C ARG A 95 -15.49 12.90 1.38
N VAL A 96 -14.30 12.72 0.84
CA VAL A 96 -13.72 11.39 0.60
C VAL A 96 -13.06 10.91 1.90
N ASN A 97 -13.48 9.75 2.37
CA ASN A 97 -12.83 9.12 3.52
C ASN A 97 -11.69 8.23 3.06
N LEU A 98 -10.49 8.53 3.52
CA LEU A 98 -9.30 7.74 3.21
C LEU A 98 -9.18 6.56 4.17
N THR A 99 -8.90 5.40 3.63
CA THR A 99 -8.69 4.17 4.41
C THR A 99 -7.23 3.80 4.51
N LEU A 100 -6.39 4.36 3.64
CA LEU A 100 -4.99 4.01 3.52
C LEU A 100 -4.24 5.16 2.86
N ALA A 101 -3.05 5.48 3.36
CA ALA A 101 -2.18 6.46 2.72
C ALA A 101 -0.73 6.15 3.07
N TYR A 102 0.13 6.04 2.06
CA TYR A 102 1.58 5.95 2.24
C TYR A 102 2.32 6.46 1.01
N LEU A 103 3.61 6.73 1.19
CA LEU A 103 4.45 7.15 0.08
C LEU A 103 5.12 5.93 -0.58
N ALA A 104 5.24 6.01 -1.88
CA ALA A 104 5.93 5.01 -2.69
C ALA A 104 7.14 5.64 -3.37
N THR A 105 7.90 4.83 -4.09
CA THR A 105 9.06 5.29 -4.85
C THR A 105 8.68 6.38 -5.85
N ASP A 106 9.65 7.22 -6.24
CA ASP A 106 9.48 8.35 -7.17
C ASP A 106 8.49 9.39 -6.66
N THR A 107 8.44 9.60 -5.35
CA THR A 107 7.57 10.58 -4.68
C THR A 107 6.13 10.45 -5.14
N ARG A 108 5.59 9.25 -5.03
CA ARG A 108 4.19 8.98 -5.34
C ARG A 108 3.42 8.71 -4.06
N LEU A 109 2.19 9.18 -4.01
CA LEU A 109 1.28 8.96 -2.90
C LEU A 109 0.30 7.85 -3.25
N VAL A 110 0.21 6.85 -2.40
CA VAL A 110 -0.73 5.75 -2.54
C VAL A 110 -1.92 6.02 -1.63
N LEU A 111 -3.11 5.99 -2.18
CA LEU A 111 -4.34 6.27 -1.44
C LEU A 111 -5.35 5.14 -1.63
N GLY A 112 -5.89 4.67 -0.52
CA GLY A 112 -7.10 3.88 -0.50
C GLY A 112 -8.25 4.73 0.03
N ALA A 113 -9.46 4.48 -0.43
CA ALA A 113 -10.63 5.24 -0.02
C ALA A 113 -11.88 4.35 -0.03
N ASP A 114 -12.88 4.75 0.73
CA ASP A 114 -14.17 4.07 0.72
C ASP A 114 -14.80 4.13 -0.68
N ASN A 115 -14.63 5.25 -1.37
CA ASN A 115 -15.06 5.41 -2.75
C ASN A 115 -13.89 5.93 -3.58
N LEU A 116 -13.21 5.02 -4.25
CA LEU A 116 -12.02 5.36 -5.03
C LEU A 116 -12.33 6.23 -6.25
N ALA A 117 -13.50 6.05 -6.85
CA ALA A 117 -13.92 6.88 -7.98
C ALA A 117 -14.09 8.35 -7.57
N GLU A 118 -14.67 8.61 -6.41
CA GLU A 118 -14.78 9.97 -5.88
C GLU A 118 -13.42 10.54 -5.53
N ALA A 119 -12.53 9.74 -4.97
CA ALA A 119 -11.17 10.17 -4.69
C ALA A 119 -10.46 10.59 -5.97
N ARG A 120 -10.55 9.78 -7.02
CA ARG A 120 -9.95 10.09 -8.31
C ARG A 120 -10.51 11.36 -8.90
N ALA A 121 -11.83 11.54 -8.85
CA ALA A 121 -12.47 12.75 -9.38
C ALA A 121 -12.02 14.01 -8.64
N ALA A 122 -11.70 13.90 -7.36
CA ALA A 122 -11.29 15.05 -6.55
C ALA A 122 -9.86 15.53 -6.84
N VAL A 123 -8.95 14.60 -7.19
CA VAL A 123 -7.51 14.91 -7.26
C VAL A 123 -6.86 14.60 -8.61
N CYS A 124 -7.58 14.05 -9.56
CA CYS A 124 -7.04 13.74 -10.90
C CYS A 124 -7.70 14.54 -12.02
#